data_c37ff51d054e496873e484225f43daab
#
_entry.id   c37ff51d054e496873e484225f43daab
#
_cell.length_a   1.000
_cell.length_b   1.000
_cell.length_c   1.000
_cell.angle_alpha   90.00
_cell.angle_beta   90.00
_cell.angle_gamma   90.00
#
_symmetry.space_group_name_H-M   'P 1'
#
loop_
_entity.id
_entity.type
_entity.pdbx_description
1 polymer ?
#
loop_
_entity_poly.entity_id
_entity_poly.type
_entity_poly.pdbx_seq_one_letter_code
_entity_poly.pdbx_strand_id
1 'polypeptide(L)'
;MTRNKAQITIVGLGPGAPESINNQTLDAINAARHRYVRTLRHPSASLMGDAISFDDEYEKHEKFDDVYRAIAEELKSEAKKLGSILYAVPGSPLVLEQTVQLLLHDDEIDTKLIPAMSFLDVAWQILRIDPIDTGVRLIDGHRFAQLAAGE
;
A
#
# COMPACT_ATOMS: atom_id res chain seq x y z
N MET A 1 -25.27 19.12 -8.25
CA MET A 1 -24.32 18.28 -9.03
C MET A 1 -23.20 17.84 -8.07
N THR A 2 -23.22 16.61 -7.66
CA THR A 2 -22.12 16.01 -6.90
C THR A 2 -20.91 15.92 -7.85
N ARG A 3 -19.90 16.74 -7.61
CA ARG A 3 -18.63 16.66 -8.33
C ARG A 3 -18.07 15.25 -8.03
N ASN A 4 -17.95 14.40 -9.06
CA ASN A 4 -17.26 13.13 -8.91
C ASN A 4 -15.87 13.43 -8.39
N LYS A 5 -15.55 12.94 -7.18
CA LYS A 5 -14.20 13.05 -6.61
C LYS A 5 -13.23 12.26 -7.48
N ALA A 6 -11.98 12.71 -7.53
CA ALA A 6 -10.92 11.94 -8.14
C ALA A 6 -10.72 10.60 -7.41
N GLN A 7 -10.42 9.54 -8.14
CA GLN A 7 -10.34 8.19 -7.58
C GLN A 7 -8.91 7.66 -7.56
N ILE A 8 -8.52 7.06 -6.43
CA ILE A 8 -7.29 6.28 -6.33
C ILE A 8 -7.65 4.82 -6.02
N THR A 9 -7.37 3.93 -6.96
CA THR A 9 -7.43 2.49 -6.71
C THR A 9 -6.12 2.03 -6.10
N ILE A 10 -6.18 1.46 -4.90
CA ILE A 10 -5.00 1.03 -4.13
C ILE A 10 -4.96 -0.50 -4.12
N VAL A 11 -3.84 -1.06 -4.56
CA VAL A 11 -3.63 -2.51 -4.67
C VAL A 11 -2.36 -2.93 -3.93
N GLY A 12 -2.33 -4.17 -3.47
CA GLY A 12 -1.14 -4.79 -2.88
C GLY A 12 -0.48 -5.76 -3.84
N LEU A 13 0.85 -5.70 -3.92
CA LEU A 13 1.66 -6.60 -4.74
C LEU A 13 2.00 -7.92 -4.02
N GLY A 14 1.38 -8.17 -2.86
CA GLY A 14 1.65 -9.35 -2.07
C GLY A 14 3.02 -9.33 -1.37
N PRO A 15 3.34 -10.38 -0.60
CA PRO A 15 4.54 -10.42 0.24
C PRO A 15 5.81 -10.84 -0.50
N GLY A 16 5.75 -11.09 -1.81
CA GLY A 16 6.90 -11.57 -2.55
C GLY A 16 6.61 -11.82 -4.03
N ALA A 17 6.67 -13.07 -4.47
CA ALA A 17 6.56 -13.45 -5.86
C ALA A 17 5.17 -13.19 -6.47
N PRO A 18 5.07 -13.06 -7.81
CA PRO A 18 3.82 -12.77 -8.51
C PRO A 18 2.69 -13.75 -8.25
N GLU A 19 2.98 -14.99 -7.88
CA GLU A 19 2.01 -16.04 -7.58
C GLU A 19 1.13 -15.73 -6.36
N SER A 20 1.57 -14.80 -5.50
CA SER A 20 0.78 -14.36 -4.34
C SER A 20 -0.20 -13.23 -4.65
N ILE A 21 -0.24 -12.74 -5.89
CA ILE A 21 -1.15 -11.67 -6.31
C ILE A 21 -2.46 -12.28 -6.77
N ASN A 22 -3.58 -11.73 -6.28
CA ASN A 22 -4.90 -12.18 -6.70
C ASN A 22 -5.30 -11.60 -8.07
N ASN A 23 -6.25 -12.28 -8.73
CA ASN A 23 -6.72 -11.87 -10.06
C ASN A 23 -7.35 -10.49 -10.07
N GLN A 24 -8.04 -10.09 -9.00
CA GLN A 24 -8.66 -8.76 -8.92
C GLN A 24 -7.60 -7.64 -8.97
N THR A 25 -6.45 -7.85 -8.35
CA THR A 25 -5.31 -6.94 -8.44
C THR A 25 -4.73 -6.89 -9.85
N LEU A 26 -4.54 -8.05 -10.49
CA LEU A 26 -4.04 -8.12 -11.87
C LEU A 26 -4.98 -7.41 -12.84
N ASP A 27 -6.27 -7.63 -12.71
CA ASP A 27 -7.29 -6.98 -13.54
C ASP A 27 -7.27 -5.46 -13.37
N ALA A 28 -7.14 -4.98 -12.13
CA ALA A 28 -7.06 -3.56 -11.84
C ALA A 28 -5.78 -2.93 -12.43
N ILE A 29 -4.63 -3.58 -12.31
CA ILE A 29 -3.37 -3.12 -12.90
C ILE A 29 -3.49 -3.04 -14.42
N ASN A 30 -4.04 -4.06 -15.06
CA ASN A 30 -4.18 -4.12 -16.51
C ASN A 30 -5.17 -3.06 -17.05
N ALA A 31 -6.21 -2.76 -16.29
CA ALA A 31 -7.21 -1.75 -16.67
C ALA A 31 -6.74 -0.30 -16.44
N ALA A 32 -5.77 -0.08 -15.56
CA ALA A 32 -5.32 1.25 -15.18
C ALA A 32 -4.44 1.88 -16.28
N ARG A 33 -4.78 3.11 -16.68
CA ARG A 33 -3.96 3.91 -17.60
C ARG A 33 -2.78 4.58 -16.92
N HIS A 34 -2.98 5.03 -15.69
CA HIS A 34 -1.99 5.78 -14.90
C HIS A 34 -1.66 4.97 -13.66
N ARG A 35 -0.43 4.47 -13.63
CA ARG A 35 0.03 3.53 -12.61
C ARG A 35 1.19 4.14 -11.83
N TYR A 36 1.08 4.06 -10.52
CA TYR A 36 2.09 4.48 -9.56
C TYR A 36 2.44 3.31 -8.65
N VAL A 37 3.68 3.21 -8.26
CA VAL A 37 4.16 2.14 -7.37
C VAL A 37 5.06 2.74 -6.29
N ARG A 38 4.89 2.28 -5.05
CA ARG A 38 5.71 2.73 -3.94
C ARG A 38 7.20 2.50 -4.21
N THR A 39 7.55 1.32 -4.74
CA THR A 39 8.92 0.94 -5.06
C THR A 39 8.98 -0.08 -6.19
N LEU A 40 9.97 0.05 -7.06
CA LEU A 40 10.29 -0.95 -8.06
C LEU A 40 11.19 -2.08 -7.51
N ARG A 41 11.64 -1.97 -6.27
CA ARG A 41 12.48 -2.98 -5.60
C ARG A 41 11.66 -4.15 -5.02
N HIS A 42 10.53 -4.46 -5.62
CA HIS A 42 9.65 -5.57 -5.23
C HIS A 42 9.66 -6.65 -6.32
N PRO A 43 9.68 -7.96 -5.96
CA PRO A 43 9.73 -9.06 -6.96
C PRO A 43 8.61 -9.00 -8.00
N SER A 44 7.43 -8.53 -7.61
CA SER A 44 6.27 -8.40 -8.51
C SER A 44 6.15 -7.04 -9.20
N ALA A 45 7.12 -6.14 -9.05
CA ALA A 45 7.06 -4.80 -9.64
C ALA A 45 7.04 -4.81 -11.17
N SER A 46 7.58 -5.86 -11.81
CA SER A 46 7.54 -6.05 -13.26
C SER A 46 6.11 -6.09 -13.82
N LEU A 47 5.12 -6.46 -13.02
CA LEU A 47 3.69 -6.45 -13.41
C LEU A 47 3.14 -5.03 -13.57
N MET A 48 3.82 -4.03 -13.02
CA MET A 48 3.40 -2.63 -13.08
C MET A 48 3.79 -1.95 -14.42
N GLY A 49 4.62 -2.61 -15.24
CA GLY A 49 5.09 -2.06 -16.52
C GLY A 49 5.86 -0.75 -16.32
N ASP A 50 5.41 0.30 -17.02
CA ASP A 50 5.98 1.65 -17.00
C ASP A 50 5.42 2.55 -15.88
N ALA A 51 5.03 1.96 -14.75
CA ALA A 51 4.53 2.72 -13.60
C ALA A 51 5.58 3.71 -13.05
N ILE A 52 5.09 4.85 -12.59
CA ILE A 52 5.92 5.85 -11.92
C ILE A 52 6.21 5.35 -10.50
N SER A 53 7.49 5.28 -10.14
CA SER A 53 7.97 4.87 -8.82
C SER A 53 8.18 6.06 -7.89
N PHE A 54 7.98 5.83 -6.60
CA PHE A 54 8.31 6.78 -5.53
C PHE A 54 9.63 6.44 -4.81
N ASP A 55 10.49 5.61 -5.40
CA ASP A 55 11.78 5.28 -4.78
C ASP A 55 12.63 6.53 -4.49
N ASP A 56 12.58 7.54 -5.35
CA ASP A 56 13.33 8.80 -5.19
C ASP A 56 12.86 9.63 -3.99
N GLU A 57 11.61 9.51 -3.56
CA GLU A 57 11.09 10.26 -2.41
C GLU A 57 11.80 9.84 -1.10
N TYR A 58 12.23 8.58 -1.02
CA TYR A 58 13.00 8.07 0.12
C TYR A 58 14.42 8.66 0.20
N GLU A 59 14.96 9.17 -0.90
CA GLU A 59 16.28 9.80 -0.95
C GLU A 59 16.20 11.31 -0.67
N LYS A 60 15.05 11.95 -0.89
CA LYS A 60 14.84 13.40 -0.72
C LYS A 60 14.56 13.82 0.73
N HIS A 61 14.08 12.92 1.56
CA HIS A 61 13.61 13.22 2.90
C HIS A 61 14.37 12.43 3.96
N GLU A 62 14.74 13.07 5.06
CA GLU A 62 15.42 12.44 6.19
C GLU A 62 14.46 11.65 7.09
N LYS A 63 13.17 12.03 7.11
CA LYS A 63 12.15 11.41 7.96
C LYS A 63 11.11 10.67 7.11
N PHE A 64 10.80 9.45 7.49
CA PHE A 64 9.78 8.65 6.81
C PHE A 64 8.39 9.30 6.78
N ASP A 65 8.00 10.01 7.83
CA ASP A 65 6.72 10.71 7.87
C ASP A 65 6.61 11.79 6.77
N ASP A 66 7.71 12.45 6.44
CA ASP A 66 7.73 13.44 5.36
C ASP A 66 7.67 12.77 3.99
N VAL A 67 8.32 11.61 3.81
CA VAL A 67 8.20 10.76 2.61
C VAL A 67 6.75 10.38 2.38
N TYR A 68 6.09 9.84 3.40
CA TYR A 68 4.70 9.34 3.26
C TYR A 68 3.72 10.46 2.92
N ARG A 69 3.89 11.65 3.52
CA ARG A 69 3.09 12.83 3.18
C ARG A 69 3.35 13.32 1.76
N ALA A 70 4.61 13.40 1.33
CA ALA A 70 4.97 13.82 -0.02
C ALA A 70 4.33 12.90 -1.08
N ILE A 71 4.43 11.59 -0.89
CA ILE A 71 3.80 10.61 -1.79
C ILE A 71 2.28 10.76 -1.80
N ALA A 72 1.64 10.90 -0.64
CA ALA A 72 0.19 11.07 -0.57
C ALA A 72 -0.30 12.34 -1.29
N GLU A 73 0.39 13.47 -1.12
CA GLU A 73 0.06 14.73 -1.80
C GLU A 73 0.28 14.65 -3.31
N GLU A 74 1.34 14.00 -3.77
CA GLU A 74 1.57 13.79 -5.19
C GLU A 74 0.50 12.90 -5.82
N LEU A 75 0.18 11.76 -5.19
CA LEU A 75 -0.90 10.87 -5.66
C LEU A 75 -2.24 11.58 -5.73
N LYS A 76 -2.58 12.38 -4.71
CA LYS A 76 -3.79 13.20 -4.70
C LYS A 76 -3.81 14.21 -5.84
N SER A 77 -2.69 14.92 -6.05
CA SER A 77 -2.55 15.88 -7.15
C SER A 77 -2.75 15.23 -8.51
N GLU A 78 -2.08 14.09 -8.74
CA GLU A 78 -2.19 13.34 -9.99
C GLU A 78 -3.60 12.78 -10.22
N ALA A 79 -4.24 12.24 -9.18
CA ALA A 79 -5.62 11.79 -9.28
C ALA A 79 -6.58 12.93 -9.67
N LYS A 80 -6.41 14.13 -9.09
CA LYS A 80 -7.21 15.31 -9.44
C LYS A 80 -7.01 15.77 -10.89
N LYS A 81 -5.79 15.65 -11.42
CA LYS A 81 -5.48 16.00 -12.82
C LYS A 81 -6.02 14.98 -13.81
N LEU A 82 -5.90 13.70 -13.49
CA LEU A 82 -6.14 12.59 -14.40
C LEU A 82 -7.54 11.95 -14.23
N GLY A 83 -8.25 12.29 -13.15
CA GLY A 83 -9.56 11.75 -12.79
C GLY A 83 -9.47 10.43 -12.01
N SER A 84 -8.63 9.50 -12.45
CA SER A 84 -8.38 8.23 -11.76
C SER A 84 -6.96 7.73 -11.99
N ILE A 85 -6.37 7.16 -10.92
CA ILE A 85 -5.05 6.54 -10.93
C ILE A 85 -5.09 5.23 -10.16
N LEU A 86 -4.06 4.39 -10.36
CA LEU A 86 -3.79 3.22 -9.53
C LEU A 86 -2.47 3.39 -8.78
N TYR A 87 -2.48 3.06 -7.49
CA TYR A 87 -1.30 3.04 -6.64
C TYR A 87 -1.07 1.65 -6.07
N ALA A 88 0.12 1.09 -6.31
CA ALA A 88 0.51 -0.23 -5.85
C ALA A 88 1.55 -0.15 -4.72
N VAL A 89 1.35 -0.99 -3.70
CA VAL A 89 2.25 -1.09 -2.54
C VAL A 89 2.71 -2.53 -2.34
N PRO A 90 3.87 -2.78 -1.73
CA PRO A 90 4.27 -4.10 -1.27
C PRO A 90 3.27 -4.69 -0.27
N GLY A 91 3.10 -6.00 -0.28
CA GLY A 91 2.23 -6.69 0.67
C GLY A 91 0.75 -6.30 0.53
N SER A 92 0.11 -6.03 1.65
CA SER A 92 -1.27 -5.58 1.76
C SER A 92 -1.35 -4.06 1.99
N PRO A 93 -2.29 -3.36 1.34
CA PRO A 93 -2.47 -1.90 1.51
C PRO A 93 -2.74 -1.45 2.95
N LEU A 94 -3.23 -2.34 3.80
CA LEU A 94 -3.59 -2.01 5.19
C LEU A 94 -2.56 -2.47 6.23
N VAL A 95 -1.44 -3.04 5.80
CA VAL A 95 -0.41 -3.54 6.71
C VAL A 95 0.87 -2.72 6.56
N LEU A 96 1.17 -1.87 7.55
CA LEU A 96 2.37 -1.02 7.60
C LEU A 96 2.51 -0.06 6.40
N GLU A 97 1.39 0.46 5.86
CA GLU A 97 1.36 1.38 4.74
C GLU A 97 0.81 2.75 5.17
N GLN A 98 1.68 3.59 5.72
CA GLN A 98 1.29 4.91 6.24
C GLN A 98 0.73 5.85 5.16
N THR A 99 1.30 5.84 3.94
CA THR A 99 0.77 6.62 2.82
C THR A 99 -0.68 6.26 2.51
N VAL A 100 -1.02 4.97 2.57
CA VAL A 100 -2.39 4.49 2.35
C VAL A 100 -3.32 5.03 3.44
N GLN A 101 -2.89 5.03 4.70
CA GLN A 101 -3.68 5.59 5.80
C GLN A 101 -3.96 7.08 5.60
N LEU A 102 -2.99 7.86 5.12
CA LEU A 102 -3.18 9.27 4.79
C LEU A 102 -4.24 9.46 3.69
N LEU A 103 -4.16 8.66 2.63
CA LEU A 103 -5.13 8.71 1.52
C LEU A 103 -6.54 8.31 1.94
N LEU A 104 -6.68 7.32 2.83
CA LEU A 104 -7.98 6.87 3.34
C LEU A 104 -8.71 7.91 4.18
N HIS A 105 -7.98 8.80 4.84
CA HIS A 105 -8.51 9.87 5.68
C HIS A 105 -8.65 11.21 4.94
N ASP A 106 -8.38 11.25 3.64
CA ASP A 106 -8.49 12.47 2.82
C ASP A 106 -9.89 12.60 2.21
N ASP A 107 -10.59 13.67 2.57
CA ASP A 107 -11.96 13.92 2.12
C ASP A 107 -12.07 14.44 0.68
N GLU A 108 -10.95 14.79 0.03
CA GLU A 108 -10.95 15.37 -1.32
C GLU A 108 -10.92 14.32 -2.44
N ILE A 109 -10.63 13.07 -2.11
CA ILE A 109 -10.50 11.94 -3.06
C ILE A 109 -11.38 10.77 -2.63
N ASP A 110 -11.72 9.91 -3.59
CA ASP A 110 -12.30 8.60 -3.34
C ASP A 110 -11.23 7.52 -3.45
N THR A 111 -11.19 6.62 -2.47
CA THR A 111 -10.25 5.50 -2.46
C THR A 111 -10.99 4.18 -2.64
N LYS A 112 -10.44 3.32 -3.50
CA LYS A 112 -10.89 1.95 -3.68
C LYS A 112 -9.76 1.01 -3.30
N LEU A 113 -9.93 0.23 -2.22
CA LEU A 113 -8.97 -0.79 -1.79
C LEU A 113 -9.28 -2.15 -2.42
N ILE A 114 -8.24 -2.83 -2.89
CA ILE A 114 -8.30 -4.23 -3.27
C ILE A 114 -7.50 -5.05 -2.26
N PRO A 115 -8.11 -6.04 -1.58
CA PRO A 115 -7.42 -6.88 -0.60
C PRO A 115 -6.25 -7.64 -1.20
N ALA A 116 -5.17 -7.79 -0.43
CA ALA A 116 -4.00 -8.53 -0.85
C ALA A 116 -3.37 -9.26 0.34
N MET A 117 -2.59 -10.29 0.04
CA MET A 117 -1.77 -10.98 1.04
C MET A 117 -0.68 -10.06 1.59
N SER A 118 -0.42 -10.18 2.88
CA SER A 118 0.71 -9.54 3.57
C SER A 118 1.75 -10.58 3.98
N PHE A 119 2.89 -10.11 4.49
CA PHE A 119 3.87 -10.99 5.14
C PHE A 119 3.30 -11.76 6.34
N LEU A 120 2.22 -11.26 6.94
CA LEU A 120 1.54 -11.94 8.05
C LEU A 120 0.96 -13.28 7.60
N ASP A 121 0.35 -13.35 6.41
CA ASP A 121 -0.19 -14.59 5.87
C ASP A 121 0.92 -15.66 5.70
N VAL A 122 2.08 -15.23 5.22
CA VAL A 122 3.26 -16.10 5.09
C VAL A 122 3.80 -16.52 6.45
N ALA A 123 3.83 -15.59 7.42
CA ALA A 123 4.28 -15.89 8.79
C ALA A 123 3.40 -16.95 9.47
N TRP A 124 2.08 -16.84 9.36
CA TRP A 124 1.15 -17.85 9.91
C TRP A 124 1.36 -19.22 9.30
N GLN A 125 1.58 -19.27 7.99
CA GLN A 125 1.87 -20.52 7.27
C GLN A 125 3.19 -21.15 7.75
N ILE A 126 4.26 -20.37 7.86
CA ILE A 126 5.57 -20.86 8.30
C ILE A 126 5.51 -21.35 9.74
N LEU A 127 4.86 -20.59 10.62
CA LEU A 127 4.70 -20.92 12.03
C LEU A 127 3.68 -22.04 12.28
N ARG A 128 2.83 -22.34 11.26
CA ARG A 128 1.73 -23.32 11.37
C ARG A 128 0.77 -23.01 12.51
N ILE A 129 0.41 -21.74 12.66
CA ILE A 129 -0.52 -21.30 13.70
C ILE A 129 -1.78 -20.71 13.10
N ASP A 130 -2.89 -20.88 13.81
CA ASP A 130 -4.08 -20.07 13.65
C ASP A 130 -3.93 -18.86 14.60
N PRO A 131 -3.86 -17.62 14.08
CA PRO A 131 -3.63 -16.45 14.93
C PRO A 131 -4.80 -16.17 15.89
N ILE A 132 -6.00 -16.64 15.60
CA ILE A 132 -7.17 -16.47 16.47
C ILE A 132 -7.08 -17.44 17.65
N ASP A 133 -6.82 -18.71 17.35
CA ASP A 133 -6.71 -19.75 18.40
C ASP A 133 -5.49 -19.52 19.29
N THR A 134 -4.39 -19.07 18.72
CA THR A 134 -3.12 -18.82 19.45
C THR A 134 -3.15 -17.50 20.25
N GLY A 135 -3.97 -16.54 19.88
CA GLY A 135 -4.05 -15.23 20.54
C GLY A 135 -2.86 -14.34 20.22
N VAL A 136 -2.66 -14.01 18.94
CA VAL A 136 -1.53 -13.19 18.49
C VAL A 136 -1.78 -11.70 18.74
N ARG A 137 -0.74 -11.00 19.23
CA ARG A 137 -0.68 -9.54 19.29
C ARG A 137 0.27 -9.00 18.23
N LEU A 138 -0.20 -8.07 17.40
CA LEU A 138 0.60 -7.38 16.38
C LEU A 138 1.09 -6.04 16.91
N ILE A 139 2.39 -5.84 16.93
CA ILE A 139 3.03 -4.61 17.42
C ILE A 139 4.09 -4.19 16.39
N ASP A 140 4.07 -2.91 16.02
CA ASP A 140 5.15 -2.31 15.23
C ASP A 140 6.46 -2.36 16.04
N GLY A 141 7.49 -2.99 15.46
CA GLY A 141 8.79 -3.15 16.11
C GLY A 141 9.44 -1.84 16.54
N HIS A 142 9.22 -0.73 15.79
CA HIS A 142 9.71 0.60 16.15
C HIS A 142 9.04 1.15 17.43
N ARG A 143 7.84 0.69 17.75
CA ARG A 143 7.07 1.10 18.92
C ARG A 143 7.06 0.06 20.03
N PHE A 144 7.75 -1.07 19.84
CA PHE A 144 7.70 -2.21 20.77
C PHE A 144 8.06 -1.80 22.21
N ALA A 145 9.16 -1.05 22.39
CA ALA A 145 9.59 -0.65 23.72
C ALA A 145 8.57 0.24 24.46
N GLN A 146 7.86 1.10 23.73
CA GLN A 146 6.82 1.98 24.29
C GLN A 146 5.54 1.21 24.64
N LEU A 147 5.17 0.25 23.79
CA LEU A 147 3.93 -0.51 23.96
C LEU A 147 4.08 -1.69 24.95
N ALA A 148 5.29 -2.26 25.08
CA ALA A 148 5.58 -3.33 26.01
C ALA A 148 5.80 -2.84 27.45
N ALA A 149 6.25 -1.58 27.62
CA ALA A 149 6.48 -0.99 28.95
C ALA A 149 5.21 -0.41 29.60
N GLY A 150 4.09 -0.40 28.91
CA GLY A 150 2.81 0.15 29.38
C GLY A 150 1.81 -0.89 29.90
N GLU A 151 2.24 -2.12 30.16
CA GLU A 151 1.42 -3.19 30.78
C GLU A 151 1.78 -3.39 32.23
#